data_0ff02dbfbbe0b7a208db0a49e84e75e8
#
_entry.id   0ff02dbfbbe0b7a208db0a49e84e75e8
#
_cell.length_a   1.000
_cell.length_b   1.000
_cell.length_c   1.000
_cell.angle_alpha   90.00
_cell.angle_beta   90.00
_cell.angle_gamma   90.00
#
_symmetry.space_group_name_H-M   'P 1'
#
loop_
_entity.id
_entity.type
_entity.pdbx_description
1 polymer ?
#
loop_
_entity_poly.entity_id
_entity_poly.type
_entity_poly.pdbx_seq_one_letter_code
_entity_poly.pdbx_strand_id
1 'polypeptide(L)'
;MQVRAHRGSGLLRYEEEAESLLRTIEEFPDISFSVKMRLGWECTDESFVLLSLLNKLPLKHITLHPRLGIQQYKGAIDWDGFSRFYDECELPLYYNGDFRGIKERFPGLAGIMLGRGLLASPWLATEFVSGQVLTVNERRDKLVMFHESLMDEYAARLEGGEHQVLS
;
A
#
# COMPACT_ATOMS: atom_id res chain seq x y z
N MET A 1 6.45 12.53 13.50
CA MET A 1 5.35 13.20 14.23
C MET A 1 4.17 12.26 14.48
N GLN A 2 3.73 11.45 13.51
CA GLN A 2 2.59 10.51 13.68
C GLN A 2 2.85 9.38 14.70
N VAL A 3 4.09 8.90 14.81
CA VAL A 3 4.50 7.83 15.74
C VAL A 3 4.31 8.20 17.22
N ARG A 4 4.56 9.47 17.57
CA ARG A 4 4.37 9.96 18.96
C ARG A 4 2.89 10.09 19.37
N ALA A 5 1.99 9.98 18.43
CA ALA A 5 0.54 10.13 18.62
C ALA A 5 -0.21 8.79 18.48
N HIS A 6 0.46 7.64 18.58
CA HIS A 6 -0.13 6.30 18.41
C HIS A 6 -0.98 6.18 17.14
N ARG A 7 -0.43 6.63 16.00
CA ARG A 7 -1.13 6.67 14.71
C ARG A 7 -0.36 5.93 13.62
N GLY A 8 -1.10 5.49 12.59
CA GLY A 8 -0.55 4.72 11.48
C GLY A 8 0.14 3.46 11.96
N SER A 9 1.30 3.10 11.39
CA SER A 9 2.03 1.89 11.80
C SER A 9 2.56 1.92 13.24
N GLY A 10 2.64 3.10 13.87
CA GLY A 10 3.02 3.21 15.28
C GLY A 10 1.97 2.67 16.25
N LEU A 11 0.72 2.54 15.79
CA LEU A 11 -0.37 1.96 16.58
C LEU A 11 -0.19 0.45 16.80
N LEU A 12 0.53 -0.25 15.89
CA LEU A 12 0.76 -1.69 15.99
C LEU A 12 1.49 -2.13 17.27
N ARG A 13 2.21 -1.22 17.94
CA ARG A 13 2.85 -1.48 19.24
C ARG A 13 1.85 -1.54 20.40
N TYR A 14 0.65 -1.02 20.21
CA TYR A 14 -0.36 -0.82 21.25
C TYR A 14 -1.58 -1.68 20.89
N GLU A 15 -1.46 -2.97 21.21
CA GLU A 15 -2.45 -3.99 20.82
C GLU A 15 -3.87 -3.62 21.26
N GLU A 16 -4.06 -3.24 22.52
CA GLU A 16 -5.38 -2.89 23.06
C GLU A 16 -6.00 -1.67 22.36
N GLU A 17 -5.17 -0.65 22.04
CA GLU A 17 -5.62 0.54 21.30
C GLU A 17 -5.96 0.20 19.85
N ALA A 18 -5.14 -0.65 19.21
CA ALA A 18 -5.36 -1.11 17.85
C ALA A 18 -6.64 -1.96 17.75
N GLU A 19 -6.85 -2.89 18.68
CA GLU A 19 -8.09 -3.68 18.77
C GLU A 19 -9.30 -2.80 19.00
N SER A 20 -9.24 -1.86 19.95
CA SER A 20 -10.33 -0.93 20.25
C SER A 20 -10.74 -0.13 19.01
N LEU A 21 -9.74 0.39 18.27
CA LEU A 21 -9.99 1.10 17.01
C LEU A 21 -10.63 0.19 15.96
N LEU A 22 -10.12 -1.02 15.79
CA LEU A 22 -10.64 -1.97 14.80
C LEU A 22 -12.08 -2.39 15.10
N ARG A 23 -12.43 -2.58 16.38
CA ARG A 23 -13.80 -2.93 16.77
C ARG A 23 -14.83 -1.84 16.48
N THR A 24 -14.43 -0.57 16.39
CA THR A 24 -15.37 0.51 15.98
C THR A 24 -15.93 0.31 14.56
N ILE A 25 -15.29 -0.53 13.72
CA ILE A 25 -15.79 -0.88 12.39
C ILE A 25 -17.17 -1.56 12.47
N GLU A 26 -17.40 -2.36 13.50
CA GLU A 26 -18.66 -3.09 13.72
C GLU A 26 -19.84 -2.14 14.04
N GLU A 27 -19.55 -0.92 14.49
CA GLU A 27 -20.57 0.09 14.78
C GLU A 27 -21.15 0.76 13.51
N PHE A 28 -20.49 0.57 12.37
CA PHE A 28 -20.84 1.21 11.09
C PHE A 28 -21.06 0.18 9.97
N PRO A 29 -22.10 -0.66 10.05
CA PRO A 29 -22.31 -1.76 9.11
C PRO A 29 -22.58 -1.32 7.66
N ASP A 30 -23.02 -0.09 7.47
CA ASP A 30 -23.30 0.48 6.12
C ASP A 30 -22.05 1.04 5.45
N ILE A 31 -20.89 1.06 6.15
CA ILE A 31 -19.62 1.57 5.62
C ILE A 31 -18.70 0.41 5.23
N SER A 32 -18.20 0.45 4.00
CA SER A 32 -17.21 -0.52 3.54
C SER A 32 -15.80 -0.11 3.95
N PHE A 33 -15.24 -0.81 4.92
CA PHE A 33 -13.90 -0.55 5.42
C PHE A 33 -12.83 -1.42 4.76
N SER A 34 -11.63 -0.90 4.71
CA SER A 34 -10.40 -1.64 4.42
C SER A 34 -9.28 -1.19 5.35
N VAL A 35 -8.34 -2.09 5.63
CA VAL A 35 -7.19 -1.79 6.48
C VAL A 35 -5.92 -1.78 5.65
N LYS A 36 -5.12 -0.70 5.79
CA LYS A 36 -3.76 -0.66 5.27
C LYS A 36 -2.79 -0.67 6.44
N MET A 37 -1.90 -1.66 6.46
CA MET A 37 -0.97 -1.86 7.57
C MET A 37 0.43 -2.26 7.11
N ARG A 38 1.36 -2.28 8.06
CA ARG A 38 2.70 -2.89 7.93
C ARG A 38 2.72 -4.23 8.66
N LEU A 39 3.78 -5.01 8.48
CA LEU A 39 4.01 -6.28 9.20
C LEU A 39 4.25 -6.09 10.71
N GLY A 40 4.38 -4.88 11.17
CA GLY A 40 4.59 -4.51 12.56
C GLY A 40 5.26 -3.15 12.65
N TRP A 41 5.52 -2.71 13.86
CA TRP A 41 6.34 -1.53 14.14
C TRP A 41 7.81 -1.93 14.35
N GLU A 42 8.09 -2.79 15.34
CA GLU A 42 9.44 -3.29 15.68
C GLU A 42 9.63 -4.77 15.32
N CYS A 43 8.56 -5.56 15.40
CA CYS A 43 8.59 -6.97 15.02
C CYS A 43 7.30 -7.38 14.28
N THR A 44 7.37 -8.52 13.59
CA THR A 44 6.25 -9.04 12.79
C THR A 44 5.11 -9.56 13.65
N ASP A 45 5.39 -10.06 14.85
CA ASP A 45 4.37 -10.62 15.75
C ASP A 45 3.26 -9.62 16.09
N GLU A 46 3.56 -8.32 16.11
CA GLU A 46 2.58 -7.26 16.34
C GLU A 46 1.42 -7.27 15.33
N SER A 47 1.67 -7.65 14.07
CA SER A 47 0.60 -7.78 13.08
C SER A 47 -0.16 -9.09 13.20
N PHE A 48 0.50 -10.17 13.62
CA PHE A 48 -0.11 -11.49 13.79
C PHE A 48 -1.06 -11.56 14.98
N VAL A 49 -0.76 -10.85 16.05
CA VAL A 49 -1.69 -10.69 17.17
C VAL A 49 -3.02 -10.12 16.71
N LEU A 50 -3.01 -9.13 15.82
CA LEU A 50 -4.22 -8.49 15.30
C LEU A 50 -4.91 -9.31 14.20
N LEU A 51 -4.21 -10.24 13.52
CA LEU A 51 -4.73 -10.96 12.36
C LEU A 51 -5.99 -11.77 12.68
N SER A 52 -6.04 -12.40 13.85
CA SER A 52 -7.20 -13.16 14.30
C SER A 52 -8.47 -12.32 14.47
N LEU A 53 -8.31 -11.05 14.85
CA LEU A 53 -9.41 -10.08 14.90
C LEU A 53 -9.76 -9.60 13.49
N LEU A 54 -8.75 -9.24 12.69
CA LEU A 54 -8.95 -8.74 11.33
C LEU A 54 -9.74 -9.73 10.47
N ASN A 55 -9.46 -11.03 10.56
CA ASN A 55 -10.17 -12.07 9.81
C ASN A 55 -11.65 -12.17 10.19
N LYS A 56 -12.06 -11.68 11.36
CA LYS A 56 -13.47 -11.71 11.83
C LYS A 56 -14.24 -10.43 11.50
N LEU A 57 -13.53 -9.33 11.17
CA LEU A 57 -14.17 -8.05 10.90
C LEU A 57 -14.72 -7.99 9.46
N PRO A 58 -15.81 -7.24 9.23
CA PRO A 58 -16.41 -7.08 7.91
C PRO A 58 -15.60 -6.15 7.00
N LEU A 59 -14.32 -6.49 6.80
CA LEU A 59 -13.41 -5.73 5.97
C LEU A 59 -13.52 -6.15 4.50
N LYS A 60 -13.47 -5.17 3.62
CA LYS A 60 -13.42 -5.41 2.17
C LYS A 60 -12.11 -6.07 1.74
N HIS A 61 -11.01 -5.63 2.33
CA HIS A 61 -9.68 -6.18 2.09
C HIS A 61 -8.66 -5.63 3.10
N ILE A 62 -7.51 -6.30 3.16
CA ILE A 62 -6.31 -5.82 3.84
C ILE A 62 -5.26 -5.47 2.78
N THR A 63 -4.58 -4.33 2.96
CA THR A 63 -3.38 -3.98 2.19
C THR A 63 -2.17 -4.03 3.10
N LEU A 64 -1.26 -4.97 2.84
CA LEU A 64 -0.07 -5.20 3.66
C LEU A 64 1.20 -4.69 2.98
N HIS A 65 1.98 -3.87 3.69
CA HIS A 65 3.34 -3.48 3.29
C HIS A 65 4.33 -4.31 4.10
N PRO A 66 5.10 -5.23 3.48
CA PRO A 66 5.94 -6.19 4.19
C PRO A 66 7.27 -5.59 4.67
N ARG A 67 7.18 -4.57 5.45
CA ARG A 67 8.27 -3.92 6.19
C ARG A 67 7.76 -3.47 7.54
N LEU A 68 8.67 -3.40 8.53
CA LEU A 68 8.39 -2.85 9.84
C LEU A 68 8.27 -1.32 9.81
N GLY A 69 7.56 -0.75 10.77
CA GLY A 69 7.37 0.69 10.89
C GLY A 69 8.68 1.45 11.04
N ILE A 70 9.59 0.95 11.87
CA ILE A 70 10.92 1.54 12.11
C ILE A 70 11.82 1.59 10.88
N GLN A 71 11.63 0.65 9.93
CA GLN A 71 12.39 0.62 8.68
C GLN A 71 12.00 1.75 7.72
N GLN A 72 10.84 2.36 7.91
CA GLN A 72 10.26 3.33 6.99
C GLN A 72 10.22 2.78 5.54
N TYR A 73 11.12 3.28 4.68
CA TYR A 73 11.28 2.83 3.29
C TYR A 73 12.68 2.25 3.02
N LYS A 74 13.49 2.09 4.08
CA LYS A 74 14.83 1.53 4.03
C LYS A 74 14.80 0.05 4.46
N GLY A 75 15.78 -0.71 4.05
CA GLY A 75 15.86 -2.12 4.39
C GLY A 75 15.10 -3.05 3.43
N ALA A 76 15.34 -4.33 3.60
CA ALA A 76 14.75 -5.38 2.79
C ALA A 76 13.25 -5.58 3.10
N ILE A 77 12.55 -6.16 2.15
CA ILE A 77 11.21 -6.69 2.34
C ILE A 77 11.33 -7.99 3.14
N ASP A 78 10.48 -8.15 4.13
CA ASP A 78 10.35 -9.40 4.89
C ASP A 78 9.39 -10.33 4.13
N TRP A 79 9.98 -11.19 3.31
CA TRP A 79 9.23 -12.14 2.50
C TRP A 79 8.67 -13.30 3.31
N ASP A 80 9.34 -13.70 4.36
CA ASP A 80 8.91 -14.82 5.21
C ASP A 80 7.72 -14.39 6.06
N GLY A 81 7.79 -13.21 6.67
CA GLY A 81 6.67 -12.62 7.37
C GLY A 81 5.48 -12.35 6.45
N PHE A 82 5.72 -11.90 5.21
CA PHE A 82 4.64 -11.71 4.23
C PHE A 82 4.00 -13.04 3.82
N SER A 83 4.79 -14.07 3.55
CA SER A 83 4.29 -15.41 3.18
C SER A 83 3.41 -15.98 4.27
N ARG A 84 3.88 -15.93 5.52
CA ARG A 84 3.10 -16.37 6.67
C ARG A 84 1.77 -15.59 6.80
N PHE A 85 1.81 -14.26 6.67
CA PHE A 85 0.59 -13.44 6.73
C PHE A 85 -0.37 -13.77 5.59
N TYR A 86 0.15 -14.00 4.38
CA TYR A 86 -0.64 -14.40 3.22
C TYR A 86 -1.35 -15.74 3.44
N ASP A 87 -0.67 -16.71 4.05
CA ASP A 87 -1.22 -18.05 4.32
C ASP A 87 -2.29 -18.02 5.43
N GLU A 88 -2.15 -17.14 6.43
CA GLU A 88 -3.06 -17.04 7.58
C GLU A 88 -4.20 -16.02 7.38
N CYS A 89 -4.13 -15.15 6.36
CA CYS A 89 -5.13 -14.12 6.09
C CYS A 89 -6.32 -14.71 5.30
N GLU A 90 -7.52 -14.63 5.90
CA GLU A 90 -8.77 -15.14 5.28
C GLU A 90 -9.48 -14.09 4.41
N LEU A 91 -9.02 -12.83 4.46
CA LEU A 91 -9.60 -11.73 3.70
C LEU A 91 -8.85 -11.49 2.37
N PRO A 92 -9.49 -10.84 1.39
CA PRO A 92 -8.79 -10.41 0.18
C PRO A 92 -7.56 -9.58 0.53
N LEU A 93 -6.36 -10.09 0.21
CA LEU A 93 -5.09 -9.45 0.56
C LEU A 93 -4.50 -8.72 -0.65
N TYR A 94 -4.11 -7.46 -0.44
CA TYR A 94 -3.36 -6.65 -1.39
C TYR A 94 -1.93 -6.48 -0.92
N TYR A 95 -0.99 -6.71 -1.82
CA TYR A 95 0.42 -6.43 -1.58
C TYR A 95 0.73 -4.96 -1.85
N ASN A 96 1.46 -4.31 -0.95
CA ASN A 96 1.98 -2.95 -1.17
C ASN A 96 3.51 -2.94 -1.23
N GLY A 97 4.08 -2.72 -2.40
CA GLY A 97 5.54 -2.71 -2.59
C GLY A 97 5.95 -2.76 -4.05
N ASP A 98 7.17 -3.23 -4.32
CA ASP A 98 7.64 -3.53 -5.67
C ASP A 98 6.94 -4.80 -6.18
N PHE A 99 6.36 -4.73 -7.38
CA PHE A 99 5.47 -5.76 -7.89
C PHE A 99 6.13 -6.84 -8.74
N ARG A 100 7.42 -6.71 -9.04
CA ARG A 100 8.12 -7.66 -9.93
C ARG A 100 8.11 -9.06 -9.34
N GLY A 101 7.57 -10.01 -10.10
CA GLY A 101 7.47 -11.43 -9.68
C GLY A 101 6.48 -11.70 -8.55
N ILE A 102 5.66 -10.72 -8.13
CA ILE A 102 4.75 -10.89 -7.00
C ILE A 102 3.58 -11.82 -7.32
N LYS A 103 3.06 -11.75 -8.56
CA LYS A 103 1.93 -12.60 -9.00
C LYS A 103 2.30 -14.08 -9.06
N GLU A 104 3.52 -14.35 -9.53
CA GLU A 104 4.04 -15.70 -9.65
C GLU A 104 4.29 -16.30 -8.27
N ARG A 105 4.74 -15.48 -7.33
CA ARG A 105 5.03 -15.93 -5.96
C ARG A 105 3.77 -16.08 -5.10
N PHE A 106 2.77 -15.20 -5.30
CA PHE A 106 1.54 -15.15 -4.52
C PHE A 106 0.31 -15.01 -5.44
N PRO A 107 -0.10 -16.09 -6.12
CA PRO A 107 -1.15 -16.03 -7.14
C PRO A 107 -2.55 -15.73 -6.59
N GLY A 108 -2.78 -15.93 -5.29
CA GLY A 108 -4.05 -15.65 -4.61
C GLY A 108 -4.21 -14.20 -4.13
N LEU A 109 -3.26 -13.31 -4.41
CA LEU A 109 -3.42 -11.89 -4.07
C LEU A 109 -4.60 -11.28 -4.84
N ALA A 110 -5.46 -10.55 -4.10
CA ALA A 110 -6.57 -9.80 -4.68
C ALA A 110 -6.10 -8.61 -5.53
N GLY A 111 -4.88 -8.10 -5.27
CA GLY A 111 -4.29 -7.02 -6.05
C GLY A 111 -2.97 -6.52 -5.48
N ILE A 112 -2.48 -5.45 -6.09
CA ILE A 112 -1.29 -4.73 -5.61
C ILE A 112 -1.58 -3.23 -5.45
N MET A 113 -0.94 -2.63 -4.48
CA MET A 113 -0.95 -1.18 -4.28
C MET A 113 0.43 -0.64 -4.65
N LEU A 114 0.48 0.18 -5.69
CA LEU A 114 1.67 0.92 -6.10
C LEU A 114 1.61 2.34 -5.55
N GLY A 115 2.70 2.81 -4.99
CA GLY A 115 2.83 4.19 -4.52
C GLY A 115 3.82 4.98 -5.38
N ARG A 116 4.93 5.39 -4.77
CA ARG A 116 5.98 6.22 -5.40
C ARG A 116 6.51 5.67 -6.72
N GLY A 117 6.55 4.35 -6.87
CA GLY A 117 6.99 3.70 -8.12
C GLY A 117 6.13 4.12 -9.31
N LEU A 118 4.82 4.30 -9.12
CA LEU A 118 3.92 4.71 -10.20
C LEU A 118 4.12 6.17 -10.61
N LEU A 119 4.47 7.04 -9.66
CA LEU A 119 4.82 8.44 -9.96
C LEU A 119 6.13 8.55 -10.75
N ALA A 120 7.12 7.74 -10.37
CA ALA A 120 8.40 7.69 -11.07
C ALA A 120 8.33 6.96 -12.42
N SER A 121 7.36 6.08 -12.59
CA SER A 121 7.23 5.20 -13.74
C SER A 121 5.76 4.93 -14.06
N PRO A 122 5.03 5.90 -14.67
CA PRO A 122 3.58 5.81 -14.89
C PRO A 122 3.17 4.63 -15.78
N TRP A 123 4.08 4.07 -16.57
CA TRP A 123 3.83 2.88 -17.39
C TRP A 123 3.71 1.58 -16.59
N LEU A 124 4.13 1.54 -15.32
CA LEU A 124 4.13 0.32 -14.50
C LEU A 124 2.74 -0.34 -14.38
N ALA A 125 1.68 0.46 -14.31
CA ALA A 125 0.32 -0.07 -14.28
C ALA A 125 -0.02 -0.82 -15.58
N THR A 126 0.38 -0.27 -16.73
CA THR A 126 0.20 -0.91 -18.04
C THR A 126 0.96 -2.23 -18.12
N GLU A 127 2.24 -2.24 -17.74
CA GLU A 127 3.06 -3.46 -17.71
C GLU A 127 2.46 -4.53 -16.79
N PHE A 128 1.98 -4.12 -15.62
CA PHE A 128 1.35 -5.06 -14.68
C PHE A 128 0.06 -5.70 -15.23
N VAL A 129 -0.81 -4.91 -15.87
CA VAL A 129 -2.08 -5.39 -16.40
C VAL A 129 -1.86 -6.24 -17.66
N SER A 130 -0.98 -5.81 -18.56
CA SER A 130 -0.72 -6.53 -19.82
C SER A 130 0.20 -7.75 -19.66
N GLY A 131 1.01 -7.78 -18.60
CA GLY A 131 2.09 -8.75 -18.43
C GLY A 131 3.27 -8.55 -19.41
N GLN A 132 3.27 -7.46 -20.17
CA GLN A 132 4.30 -7.15 -21.17
C GLN A 132 5.18 -5.99 -20.71
N VAL A 133 6.48 -6.13 -20.91
CA VAL A 133 7.44 -5.05 -20.64
C VAL A 133 7.45 -4.11 -21.84
N LEU A 134 7.14 -2.84 -21.60
CA LEU A 134 7.13 -1.82 -22.65
C LEU A 134 8.54 -1.48 -23.12
N THR A 135 8.67 -1.13 -24.39
CA THR A 135 9.90 -0.62 -24.97
C THR A 135 10.26 0.76 -24.39
N VAL A 136 11.51 1.19 -24.56
CA VAL A 136 11.97 2.50 -24.10
C VAL A 136 11.14 3.64 -24.70
N ASN A 137 10.76 3.54 -25.98
CA ASN A 137 9.94 4.57 -26.63
C ASN A 137 8.53 4.63 -26.04
N GLU A 138 7.88 3.49 -25.88
CA GLU A 138 6.54 3.43 -25.26
C GLU A 138 6.53 3.96 -23.81
N ARG A 139 7.57 3.66 -23.02
CA ARG A 139 7.73 4.22 -21.69
C ARG A 139 7.90 5.72 -21.70
N ARG A 140 8.73 6.24 -22.63
CA ARG A 140 8.91 7.68 -22.83
C ARG A 140 7.58 8.36 -23.18
N ASP A 141 6.83 7.80 -24.12
CA ASP A 141 5.55 8.36 -24.56
C ASP A 141 4.54 8.39 -23.40
N LYS A 142 4.48 7.33 -22.58
CA LYS A 142 3.67 7.32 -21.35
C LYS A 142 4.09 8.39 -20.34
N LEU A 143 5.39 8.63 -20.20
CA LEU A 143 5.90 9.67 -19.29
C LEU A 143 5.54 11.07 -19.78
N VAL A 144 5.67 11.32 -21.08
CA VAL A 144 5.30 12.61 -21.70
C VAL A 144 3.81 12.84 -21.52
N MET A 145 2.96 11.88 -21.86
CA MET A 145 1.50 11.99 -21.67
C MET A 145 1.11 12.28 -20.21
N PHE A 146 1.76 11.59 -19.26
CA PHE A 146 1.52 11.81 -17.82
C PHE A 146 1.91 13.24 -17.41
N HIS A 147 3.09 13.71 -17.86
CA HIS A 147 3.57 15.05 -17.55
C HIS A 147 2.66 16.13 -18.17
N GLU A 148 2.28 16.00 -19.44
CA GLU A 148 1.37 16.94 -20.11
C GLU A 148 0.01 16.99 -19.40
N SER A 149 -0.58 15.83 -19.11
CA SER A 149 -1.84 15.75 -18.37
C SER A 149 -1.77 16.40 -16.98
N LEU A 150 -0.64 16.25 -16.28
CA LEU A 150 -0.41 16.88 -14.99
C LEU A 150 -0.31 18.40 -15.13
N MET A 151 0.43 18.89 -16.13
CA MET A 151 0.58 20.31 -16.39
C MET A 151 -0.76 20.95 -16.74
N ASP A 152 -1.54 20.35 -17.64
CA ASP A 152 -2.86 20.85 -18.05
C ASP A 152 -3.83 20.92 -16.86
N GLU A 153 -3.85 19.90 -16.00
CA GLU A 153 -4.74 19.83 -14.82
C GLU A 153 -4.40 20.90 -13.78
N TYR A 154 -3.11 21.19 -13.58
CA TYR A 154 -2.67 22.09 -12.51
C TYR A 154 -2.35 23.53 -12.96
N ALA A 155 -2.10 23.77 -14.24
CA ALA A 155 -1.81 25.11 -14.78
C ALA A 155 -2.85 26.18 -14.38
N ALA A 156 -4.13 25.79 -14.35
CA ALA A 156 -5.22 26.69 -13.99
C ALA A 156 -5.51 26.78 -12.48
N ARG A 157 -4.92 25.89 -11.65
CA ARG A 157 -5.26 25.76 -10.23
C ARG A 157 -4.18 26.28 -9.28
N LEU A 158 -2.95 26.42 -9.75
CA LEU A 158 -1.83 26.82 -8.91
C LEU A 158 -1.64 28.34 -8.95
N GLU A 159 -1.65 28.99 -7.78
CA GLU A 159 -1.17 30.36 -7.63
C GLU A 159 0.33 30.39 -7.94
N GLY A 160 0.70 31.05 -9.03
CA GLY A 160 2.09 31.08 -9.53
C GLY A 160 2.34 30.24 -10.77
N GLY A 161 1.31 29.53 -11.25
CA GLY A 161 1.35 28.82 -12.53
C GLY A 161 2.28 27.61 -12.58
N GLU A 162 2.67 27.24 -13.80
CA GLU A 162 3.44 26.01 -14.12
C GLU A 162 4.78 25.89 -13.40
N HIS A 163 5.39 26.99 -13.00
CA HIS A 163 6.72 26.99 -12.36
C HIS A 163 6.75 26.34 -10.96
N GLN A 164 5.62 26.22 -10.27
CA GLN A 164 5.55 25.54 -8.98
C GLN A 164 5.51 24.01 -9.09
N VAL A 165 5.20 23.47 -10.27
CA VAL A 165 5.16 22.02 -10.49
C VAL A 165 6.56 21.47 -10.85
N LEU A 166 7.45 22.34 -11.33
CA LEU A 166 8.78 21.98 -11.84
C LEU A 166 9.92 22.25 -10.84
N SER A 167 9.64 22.83 -9.69
CA SER A 167 10.61 23.06 -8.61
C SER A 167 10.50 22.00 -7.51
#